data_328a294d487066275918e27271232efc
#
_entry.id   328a294d487066275918e27271232efc
#
_cell.length_a   1.000
_cell.length_b   1.000
_cell.length_c   1.000
_cell.angle_alpha   90.00
_cell.angle_beta   90.00
_cell.angle_gamma   90.00
#
_symmetry.space_group_name_H-M   'P 1'
#
loop_
_entity.id
_entity.type
_entity.pdbx_description
1 polymer ?
#
loop_
_entity_poly.entity_id
_entity_poly.type
_entity_poly.pdbx_seq_one_letter_code
_entity_poly.pdbx_strand_id
1 'polypeptide(L)'
;MKRIISYLSLIFALLAFFSQPISAQDKIKTAKKRVAIFNFEDKTEHRWHWWTGQPVGNGMADMLTTALVKSGKYRVFERQEIEKIMGEQALGMSGAVTPESAAKAGKMLGAEFAIIGAVTEFGYKKQSTGGALKKIGIGASVSKQSATVGIDVRFVNTTSGEILKAENVRREKKNLGGSLDTEDIRFDNQDKFDESLVGKATREAIEDIVKLLDEQSGAETVWEAKVVMMKDDQVIINDGAETGVKAGERFVIYRPGEEMIDPDTGESLGADETKVGEIEVANNNFGGKGKASACKVISGGDFQKGDIVRKK
;
A
#
# COMPACT_ATOMS: atom_id res chain seq x y z
N MET A 1 36.73 41.01 43.39
CA MET A 1 36.78 39.75 42.58
C MET A 1 35.63 38.78 42.83
N LYS A 2 35.19 38.52 44.06
CA LYS A 2 34.07 37.54 44.34
C LYS A 2 32.69 37.91 43.76
N ARG A 3 32.38 39.20 43.56
CA ARG A 3 31.06 39.65 43.03
C ARG A 3 30.95 39.57 41.50
N ILE A 4 32.07 39.61 40.77
CA ILE A 4 32.10 39.52 39.29
C ILE A 4 31.90 38.06 38.83
N ILE A 5 32.41 37.12 39.59
CA ILE A 5 32.27 35.65 39.30
C ILE A 5 30.80 35.23 39.45
N SER A 6 30.02 35.84 40.39
CA SER A 6 28.59 35.52 40.61
C SER A 6 27.71 35.95 39.46
N TYR A 7 28.01 37.05 38.78
CA TYR A 7 27.23 37.52 37.60
C TYR A 7 27.55 36.74 36.31
N LEU A 8 28.81 36.25 36.17
CA LEU A 8 29.19 35.45 35.03
C LEU A 8 28.52 34.06 35.08
N SER A 9 28.34 33.49 36.28
CA SER A 9 27.64 32.18 36.42
C SER A 9 26.13 32.30 36.19
N LEU A 10 25.52 33.47 36.51
CA LEU A 10 24.09 33.71 36.25
C LEU A 10 23.79 33.93 34.76
N ILE A 11 24.71 34.57 34.01
CA ILE A 11 24.56 34.76 32.54
C ILE A 11 24.76 33.43 31.81
N PHE A 12 25.66 32.57 32.29
CA PHE A 12 25.85 31.25 31.66
C PHE A 12 24.66 30.31 31.91
N ALA A 13 24.00 30.41 33.07
CA ALA A 13 22.78 29.66 33.36
C ALA A 13 21.56 30.13 32.53
N LEU A 14 21.51 31.44 32.16
CA LEU A 14 20.43 32.00 31.36
C LEU A 14 20.58 31.63 29.86
N LEU A 15 21.80 31.44 29.36
CA LEU A 15 22.07 31.00 27.99
C LEU A 15 21.83 29.51 27.74
N ALA A 16 21.87 28.68 28.79
CA ALA A 16 21.60 27.22 28.70
C ALA A 16 20.10 26.91 28.57
N PHE A 17 19.21 27.86 28.88
CA PHE A 17 17.75 27.68 28.80
C PHE A 17 17.17 27.91 27.38
N PHE A 18 17.97 28.47 26.45
CA PHE A 18 17.52 28.78 25.09
C PHE A 18 17.98 27.74 24.02
N SER A 19 18.73 26.72 24.41
CA SER A 19 19.06 25.61 23.51
C SER A 19 18.09 24.44 23.71
N GLN A 20 16.80 24.70 23.54
CA GLN A 20 15.87 23.62 23.24
C GLN A 20 16.25 23.12 21.82
N PRO A 21 16.54 21.82 21.65
CA PRO A 21 16.67 21.29 20.30
C PRO A 21 15.33 21.53 19.61
N ILE A 22 15.36 22.26 18.50
CA ILE A 22 14.21 22.34 17.58
C ILE A 22 13.87 20.90 17.28
N SER A 23 12.78 20.44 17.88
CA SER A 23 12.25 19.11 17.69
C SER A 23 12.06 18.88 16.20
N ALA A 24 12.53 17.73 15.73
CA ALA A 24 12.44 17.28 14.36
C ALA A 24 11.12 17.72 13.72
N GLN A 25 11.22 18.35 12.56
CA GLN A 25 10.08 18.66 11.70
C GLN A 25 9.16 17.44 11.65
N ASP A 26 7.96 17.56 12.20
CA ASP A 26 6.90 16.59 11.98
C ASP A 26 6.69 16.51 10.45
N LYS A 27 7.16 15.44 9.84
CA LYS A 27 6.93 15.17 8.42
C LYS A 27 5.42 15.13 8.22
N ILE A 28 4.91 16.08 7.44
CA ILE A 28 3.51 16.12 7.02
C ILE A 28 3.18 14.79 6.38
N LYS A 29 2.30 14.07 7.01
CA LYS A 29 1.93 12.73 6.62
C LYS A 29 0.72 12.80 5.69
N THR A 30 0.94 12.55 4.39
CA THR A 30 -0.08 12.62 3.33
C THR A 30 -1.10 11.48 3.39
N ALA A 31 -2.32 11.74 2.92
CA ALA A 31 -3.38 10.72 2.77
C ALA A 31 -2.90 9.54 1.91
N LYS A 32 -3.41 8.33 2.20
CA LYS A 32 -3.06 7.13 1.43
C LYS A 32 -3.33 7.35 -0.05
N LYS A 33 -2.32 7.13 -0.88
CA LYS A 33 -2.44 7.26 -2.33
C LYS A 33 -3.43 6.26 -2.91
N ARG A 34 -4.20 6.71 -3.88
CA ARG A 34 -5.23 5.92 -4.58
C ARG A 34 -4.60 5.25 -5.79
N VAL A 35 -4.63 3.92 -5.81
CA VAL A 35 -3.95 3.11 -6.82
C VAL A 35 -4.94 2.17 -7.50
N ALA A 36 -4.88 2.07 -8.82
CA ALA A 36 -5.57 1.06 -9.60
C ALA A 36 -4.56 0.17 -10.31
N ILE A 37 -4.79 -1.14 -10.30
CA ILE A 37 -3.97 -2.11 -11.02
C ILE A 37 -4.78 -2.58 -12.22
N PHE A 38 -4.14 -2.59 -13.40
CA PHE A 38 -4.70 -3.15 -14.62
C PHE A 38 -4.12 -4.53 -14.87
N ASN A 39 -4.85 -5.37 -15.62
CA ASN A 39 -4.35 -6.66 -16.04
C ASN A 39 -3.01 -6.53 -16.75
N PHE A 40 -2.06 -7.41 -16.41
CA PHE A 40 -0.77 -7.43 -17.07
C PHE A 40 -0.89 -8.19 -18.40
N GLU A 41 -0.31 -7.62 -19.43
CA GLU A 41 -0.24 -8.28 -20.73
C GLU A 41 0.70 -9.50 -20.65
N ASP A 42 0.29 -10.62 -21.22
CA ASP A 42 1.18 -11.79 -21.33
C ASP A 42 1.97 -11.70 -22.64
N LYS A 43 3.26 -11.38 -22.53
CA LYS A 43 4.25 -11.32 -23.62
C LYS A 43 5.20 -12.51 -23.64
N THR A 44 4.89 -13.57 -22.86
CA THR A 44 5.69 -14.78 -22.86
C THR A 44 5.49 -15.59 -24.15
N GLU A 45 6.52 -16.34 -24.54
CA GLU A 45 6.47 -17.15 -25.76
C GLU A 45 5.40 -18.25 -25.70
N HIS A 46 5.09 -18.77 -24.50
CA HIS A 46 4.28 -19.98 -24.29
C HIS A 46 2.86 -19.73 -23.81
N ARG A 47 2.43 -18.48 -23.60
CA ARG A 47 1.11 -18.12 -23.08
C ARG A 47 0.65 -19.01 -21.92
N TRP A 48 1.30 -18.85 -20.80
CA TRP A 48 1.00 -19.58 -19.58
C TRP A 48 -0.38 -19.23 -19.00
N HIS A 49 -1.06 -20.25 -18.48
CA HIS A 49 -2.33 -20.08 -17.79
C HIS A 49 -2.19 -20.41 -16.30
N TRP A 50 -2.88 -19.68 -15.50
CA TRP A 50 -3.03 -19.93 -14.07
C TRP A 50 -3.90 -21.18 -13.85
N TRP A 51 -3.88 -21.75 -12.62
CA TRP A 51 -4.76 -22.90 -12.27
C TRP A 51 -6.25 -22.58 -12.43
N THR A 52 -6.67 -21.31 -12.41
CA THR A 52 -8.04 -20.87 -12.69
C THR A 52 -8.37 -20.77 -14.17
N GLY A 53 -7.43 -21.06 -15.07
CA GLY A 53 -7.57 -20.89 -16.51
C GLY A 53 -7.34 -19.47 -17.02
N GLN A 54 -7.04 -18.52 -16.14
CA GLN A 54 -6.74 -17.14 -16.52
C GLN A 54 -5.31 -17.01 -17.08
N PRO A 55 -5.05 -16.03 -17.97
CA PRO A 55 -3.69 -15.68 -18.36
C PRO A 55 -2.82 -15.34 -17.14
N VAL A 56 -1.52 -15.68 -17.24
CA VAL A 56 -0.57 -15.46 -16.13
C VAL A 56 -0.50 -14.00 -15.69
N GLY A 57 -0.64 -13.06 -16.62
CA GLY A 57 -0.64 -11.62 -16.33
C GLY A 57 -1.79 -11.19 -15.42
N ASN A 58 -2.98 -11.76 -15.59
CA ASN A 58 -4.12 -11.47 -14.73
C ASN A 58 -3.86 -11.97 -13.31
N GLY A 59 -3.40 -13.22 -13.15
CA GLY A 59 -3.07 -13.75 -11.83
C GLY A 59 -1.98 -12.96 -11.11
N MET A 60 -0.99 -12.42 -11.83
CA MET A 60 0.03 -11.55 -11.25
C MET A 60 -0.55 -10.19 -10.81
N ALA A 61 -1.46 -9.60 -11.60
CA ALA A 61 -2.17 -8.38 -11.22
C ALA A 61 -3.02 -8.61 -9.95
N ASP A 62 -3.70 -9.75 -9.83
CA ASP A 62 -4.47 -10.13 -8.63
C ASP A 62 -3.56 -10.30 -7.41
N MET A 63 -2.38 -10.93 -7.58
CA MET A 63 -1.39 -11.07 -6.50
C MET A 63 -0.87 -9.70 -6.05
N LEU A 64 -0.58 -8.78 -6.97
CA LEU A 64 -0.15 -7.42 -6.66
C LEU A 64 -1.24 -6.64 -5.95
N THR A 65 -2.49 -6.72 -6.42
CA THR A 65 -3.67 -6.14 -5.77
C THR A 65 -3.76 -6.60 -4.31
N THR A 66 -3.67 -7.91 -4.09
CA THR A 66 -3.70 -8.49 -2.73
C THR A 66 -2.54 -7.99 -1.87
N ALA A 67 -1.32 -7.93 -2.42
CA ALA A 67 -0.15 -7.45 -1.69
C ALA A 67 -0.29 -5.97 -1.28
N LEU A 68 -0.78 -5.11 -2.18
CA LEU A 68 -0.99 -3.69 -1.90
C LEU A 68 -2.11 -3.46 -0.86
N VAL A 69 -3.21 -4.20 -0.94
CA VAL A 69 -4.28 -4.14 0.08
C VAL A 69 -3.74 -4.58 1.44
N LYS A 70 -3.00 -5.69 1.51
CA LYS A 70 -2.40 -6.20 2.76
C LYS A 70 -1.35 -5.26 3.34
N SER A 71 -0.62 -4.51 2.51
CA SER A 71 0.36 -3.53 2.98
C SER A 71 -0.27 -2.41 3.82
N GLY A 72 -1.55 -2.13 3.60
CA GLY A 72 -2.29 -1.06 4.26
C GLY A 72 -1.81 0.37 3.91
N LYS A 73 -0.86 0.51 2.98
CA LYS A 73 -0.24 1.79 2.59
C LYS A 73 -1.05 2.56 1.55
N TYR A 74 -1.87 1.86 0.79
CA TYR A 74 -2.59 2.38 -0.37
C TYR A 74 -4.10 2.23 -0.21
N ARG A 75 -4.85 3.03 -0.92
CA ARG A 75 -6.27 2.80 -1.24
C ARG A 75 -6.30 2.17 -2.63
N VAL A 76 -6.49 0.86 -2.65
CA VAL A 76 -6.54 0.11 -3.91
C VAL A 76 -7.96 0.12 -4.45
N PHE A 77 -8.11 0.45 -5.73
CA PHE A 77 -9.41 0.50 -6.41
C PHE A 77 -9.52 -0.63 -7.42
N GLU A 78 -10.66 -1.32 -7.36
CA GLU A 78 -11.01 -2.33 -8.33
C GLU A 78 -11.28 -1.68 -9.70
N ARG A 79 -10.64 -2.19 -10.74
CA ARG A 79 -10.82 -1.74 -12.13
C ARG A 79 -11.12 -2.88 -13.09
N GLN A 80 -10.82 -4.12 -12.71
CA GLN A 80 -11.04 -5.29 -13.54
C GLN A 80 -12.52 -5.68 -13.59
N GLU A 81 -13.22 -5.53 -12.47
CA GLU A 81 -14.63 -5.92 -12.28
C GLU A 81 -15.58 -4.72 -12.17
N ILE A 82 -15.14 -3.56 -12.69
CA ILE A 82 -15.90 -2.31 -12.52
C ILE A 82 -17.30 -2.38 -13.12
N GLU A 83 -17.47 -3.09 -14.22
CA GLU A 83 -18.78 -3.26 -14.88
C GLU A 83 -19.76 -4.01 -14.00
N LYS A 84 -19.27 -5.04 -13.26
CA LYS A 84 -20.10 -5.78 -12.30
C LYS A 84 -20.52 -4.90 -11.13
N ILE A 85 -19.60 -4.07 -10.62
CA ILE A 85 -19.90 -3.12 -9.54
C ILE A 85 -20.93 -2.08 -9.99
N MET A 86 -20.80 -1.55 -11.22
CA MET A 86 -21.77 -0.63 -11.80
C MET A 86 -23.14 -1.30 -12.02
N GLY A 87 -23.14 -2.58 -12.42
CA GLY A 87 -24.34 -3.40 -12.54
C GLY A 87 -25.10 -3.53 -11.22
N GLU A 88 -24.41 -3.80 -10.12
CA GLU A 88 -25.00 -3.84 -8.78
C GLU A 88 -25.59 -2.50 -8.33
N GLN A 89 -24.90 -1.38 -8.64
CA GLN A 89 -25.44 -0.05 -8.36
C GLN A 89 -26.71 0.25 -9.19
N ALA A 90 -26.72 -0.14 -10.47
CA ALA A 90 -27.90 0.00 -11.33
C ALA A 90 -29.07 -0.86 -10.84
N LEU A 91 -28.80 -2.09 -10.37
CA LEU A 91 -29.79 -2.96 -9.75
C LEU A 91 -30.40 -2.32 -8.49
N GLY A 92 -29.56 -1.70 -7.66
CA GLY A 92 -29.98 -0.94 -6.48
C GLY A 92 -30.95 0.21 -6.80
N MET A 93 -30.74 0.87 -7.95
CA MET A 93 -31.61 1.98 -8.41
C MET A 93 -32.89 1.49 -9.09
N SER A 94 -32.92 0.27 -9.62
CA SER A 94 -34.05 -0.25 -10.40
C SER A 94 -35.31 -0.58 -9.59
N GLY A 95 -35.17 -0.61 -8.25
CA GLY A 95 -36.25 -1.08 -7.34
C GLY A 95 -36.42 -2.60 -7.29
N ALA A 96 -35.55 -3.37 -7.95
CA ALA A 96 -35.59 -4.84 -7.94
C ALA A 96 -35.11 -5.45 -6.62
N VAL A 97 -34.46 -4.66 -5.77
CA VAL A 97 -33.99 -5.04 -4.43
C VAL A 97 -34.55 -4.09 -3.38
N THR A 98 -34.59 -4.53 -2.11
CA THR A 98 -35.11 -3.69 -1.03
C THR A 98 -34.20 -2.49 -0.76
N PRO A 99 -34.71 -1.32 -0.33
CA PRO A 99 -33.89 -0.13 -0.06
C PRO A 99 -32.76 -0.37 0.95
N GLU A 100 -32.97 -1.29 1.90
CA GLU A 100 -31.99 -1.63 2.94
C GLU A 100 -30.81 -2.44 2.40
N SER A 101 -31.05 -3.25 1.35
CA SER A 101 -30.04 -4.12 0.71
C SER A 101 -29.45 -3.51 -0.57
N ALA A 102 -30.07 -2.44 -1.09
CA ALA A 102 -29.63 -1.80 -2.34
C ALA A 102 -28.23 -1.21 -2.21
N ALA A 103 -27.37 -1.50 -3.20
CA ALA A 103 -26.11 -0.79 -3.36
C ALA A 103 -26.40 0.69 -3.68
N LYS A 104 -25.86 1.60 -2.87
CA LYS A 104 -26.04 3.03 -3.12
C LYS A 104 -25.23 3.45 -4.35
N ALA A 105 -25.92 3.98 -5.35
CA ALA A 105 -25.25 4.64 -6.46
C ALA A 105 -24.44 5.82 -5.94
N GLY A 106 -23.16 5.83 -6.20
CA GLY A 106 -22.24 6.87 -5.74
C GLY A 106 -21.22 7.24 -6.79
N LYS A 107 -20.56 8.38 -6.60
CA LYS A 107 -19.40 8.74 -7.39
C LYS A 107 -18.23 7.81 -7.01
N MET A 108 -17.71 7.06 -7.97
CA MET A 108 -16.50 6.27 -7.78
C MET A 108 -15.31 7.22 -7.69
N LEU A 109 -14.46 7.01 -6.71
CA LEU A 109 -13.24 7.79 -6.58
C LEU A 109 -12.25 7.41 -7.70
N GLY A 110 -11.61 8.41 -8.30
CA GLY A 110 -10.53 8.20 -9.25
C GLY A 110 -9.27 7.66 -8.56
N ALA A 111 -8.52 6.79 -9.24
CA ALA A 111 -7.16 6.48 -8.83
C ALA A 111 -6.25 7.67 -9.16
N GLU A 112 -5.20 7.89 -8.37
CA GLU A 112 -4.11 8.86 -8.66
C GLU A 112 -3.01 8.19 -9.49
N PHE A 113 -2.79 6.90 -9.21
CA PHE A 113 -1.80 6.09 -9.90
C PHE A 113 -2.45 4.90 -10.58
N ALA A 114 -2.01 4.61 -11.79
CA ALA A 114 -2.28 3.37 -12.50
C ALA A 114 -1.01 2.52 -12.53
N ILE A 115 -1.13 1.23 -12.22
CA ILE A 115 -0.07 0.24 -12.42
C ILE A 115 -0.45 -0.57 -13.65
N ILE A 116 0.42 -0.50 -14.66
CA ILE A 116 0.27 -1.20 -15.94
C ILE A 116 1.50 -2.07 -16.12
N GLY A 117 1.34 -3.33 -16.50
CA GLY A 117 2.45 -4.24 -16.64
C GLY A 117 2.34 -5.22 -17.80
N ALA A 118 3.43 -5.90 -18.04
CA ALA A 118 3.51 -7.03 -18.95
C ALA A 118 4.43 -8.10 -18.37
N VAL A 119 4.01 -9.36 -18.43
CA VAL A 119 4.85 -10.51 -18.10
C VAL A 119 5.68 -10.83 -19.32
N THR A 120 7.00 -10.68 -19.21
CA THR A 120 7.96 -10.87 -20.31
C THR A 120 8.70 -12.20 -20.24
N GLU A 121 8.91 -12.70 -19.01
CA GLU A 121 9.51 -14.00 -18.77
C GLU A 121 8.67 -14.75 -17.72
N PHE A 122 8.34 -16.00 -18.00
CA PHE A 122 7.69 -16.89 -17.04
C PHE A 122 7.97 -18.34 -17.41
N GLY A 123 8.54 -19.13 -16.50
CA GLY A 123 8.76 -20.53 -16.73
C GLY A 123 10.03 -21.11 -16.11
N TYR A 124 10.31 -22.34 -16.50
CA TYR A 124 11.47 -23.09 -16.03
C TYR A 124 12.49 -23.29 -17.14
N LYS A 125 13.77 -23.28 -16.75
CA LYS A 125 14.89 -23.77 -17.59
C LYS A 125 15.53 -24.97 -16.88
N LYS A 126 15.60 -26.07 -17.58
CA LYS A 126 16.32 -27.26 -17.14
C LYS A 126 17.66 -27.29 -17.85
N GLN A 127 18.76 -27.26 -17.12
CA GLN A 127 20.10 -27.41 -17.63
C GLN A 127 20.68 -28.72 -17.07
N SER A 128 20.70 -29.77 -17.86
CA SER A 128 21.37 -31.04 -17.52
C SER A 128 22.84 -30.95 -17.96
N THR A 129 23.76 -30.88 -17.02
CA THR A 129 25.18 -31.02 -17.30
C THR A 129 25.54 -32.50 -17.17
N GLY A 130 25.31 -33.25 -18.22
CA GLY A 130 25.72 -34.65 -18.35
C GLY A 130 26.79 -34.78 -19.42
N GLY A 131 28.03 -34.58 -19.06
CA GLY A 131 29.14 -34.70 -19.96
C GLY A 131 30.32 -35.39 -19.29
N ALA A 132 30.85 -36.42 -19.96
CA ALA A 132 32.23 -36.93 -19.84
C ALA A 132 32.59 -37.95 -18.76
N LEU A 133 31.73 -38.35 -17.82
CA LEU A 133 32.07 -39.47 -16.92
C LEU A 133 31.40 -40.82 -17.26
N LYS A 134 30.76 -40.92 -18.43
CA LYS A 134 30.21 -42.19 -18.93
C LYS A 134 31.27 -43.32 -19.15
N LYS A 135 32.56 -42.95 -19.15
CA LYS A 135 33.66 -43.93 -19.34
C LYS A 135 34.05 -44.74 -18.10
N ILE A 136 33.53 -44.35 -16.91
CA ILE A 136 33.91 -45.01 -15.65
C ILE A 136 32.71 -45.54 -14.87
N GLY A 137 31.54 -45.71 -15.50
CA GLY A 137 30.39 -46.39 -14.88
C GLY A 137 29.73 -45.74 -13.69
N ILE A 138 30.09 -44.50 -13.36
CA ILE A 138 29.47 -43.75 -12.26
C ILE A 138 28.67 -42.57 -12.87
N GLY A 139 27.38 -42.82 -13.14
CA GLY A 139 26.46 -41.86 -13.70
C GLY A 139 25.81 -40.97 -12.61
N ALA A 140 26.47 -39.95 -12.14
CA ALA A 140 25.80 -38.89 -11.39
C ALA A 140 25.46 -37.74 -12.36
N SER A 141 24.20 -37.63 -12.78
CA SER A 141 23.71 -36.45 -13.50
C SER A 141 23.21 -35.43 -12.49
N VAL A 142 23.87 -34.27 -12.40
CA VAL A 142 23.36 -33.16 -11.63
C VAL A 142 22.51 -32.33 -12.56
N SER A 143 21.19 -32.36 -12.38
CA SER A 143 20.27 -31.44 -13.07
C SER A 143 20.13 -30.16 -12.27
N LYS A 144 20.42 -29.05 -12.91
CA LYS A 144 20.12 -27.71 -12.37
C LYS A 144 18.78 -27.27 -12.96
N GLN A 145 17.86 -26.94 -12.10
CA GLN A 145 16.59 -26.32 -12.51
C GLN A 145 16.61 -24.85 -12.10
N SER A 146 16.18 -23.98 -12.99
CA SER A 146 15.91 -22.58 -12.64
C SER A 146 14.52 -22.20 -13.12
N ALA A 147 13.85 -21.37 -12.34
CA ALA A 147 12.62 -20.71 -12.71
C ALA A 147 12.88 -19.21 -12.83
N THR A 148 12.38 -18.59 -13.88
CA THR A 148 12.54 -17.17 -14.13
C THR A 148 11.18 -16.51 -14.28
N VAL A 149 11.03 -15.34 -13.66
CA VAL A 149 9.88 -14.43 -13.80
C VAL A 149 10.41 -13.05 -14.13
N GLY A 150 9.92 -12.45 -15.22
CA GLY A 150 10.21 -11.09 -15.65
C GLY A 150 8.91 -10.32 -15.84
N ILE A 151 8.84 -9.14 -15.27
CA ILE A 151 7.66 -8.25 -15.34
C ILE A 151 8.15 -6.86 -15.67
N ASP A 152 7.70 -6.31 -16.80
CA ASP A 152 7.81 -4.89 -17.08
C ASP A 152 6.64 -4.18 -16.39
N VAL A 153 6.94 -3.19 -15.56
CA VAL A 153 5.93 -2.43 -14.83
C VAL A 153 6.10 -0.94 -15.06
N ARG A 154 4.99 -0.21 -15.17
CA ARG A 154 4.93 1.25 -15.30
C ARG A 154 3.97 1.81 -14.28
N PHE A 155 4.41 2.86 -13.60
CA PHE A 155 3.58 3.66 -12.71
C PHE A 155 3.20 4.94 -13.46
N VAL A 156 1.91 5.17 -13.64
CA VAL A 156 1.38 6.25 -14.46
C VAL A 156 0.54 7.18 -13.59
N ASN A 157 0.79 8.47 -13.68
CA ASN A 157 -0.10 9.49 -13.13
C ASN A 157 -1.39 9.50 -13.95
N THR A 158 -2.54 9.25 -13.34
CA THR A 158 -3.81 9.13 -14.08
C THR A 158 -4.37 10.48 -14.51
N THR A 159 -3.92 11.57 -13.89
CA THR A 159 -4.36 12.93 -14.26
C THR A 159 -3.65 13.44 -15.50
N SER A 160 -2.31 13.30 -15.54
CA SER A 160 -1.49 13.79 -16.65
C SER A 160 -1.23 12.74 -17.73
N GLY A 161 -1.37 11.44 -17.42
CA GLY A 161 -0.94 10.34 -18.29
C GLY A 161 0.57 10.11 -18.29
N GLU A 162 1.32 10.85 -17.50
CA GLU A 162 2.77 10.75 -17.41
C GLU A 162 3.21 9.43 -16.80
N ILE A 163 4.24 8.81 -17.37
CA ILE A 163 4.89 7.63 -16.81
C ILE A 163 5.92 8.11 -15.79
N LEU A 164 5.59 7.97 -14.50
CA LEU A 164 6.43 8.41 -13.38
C LEU A 164 7.65 7.50 -13.18
N LYS A 165 7.48 6.22 -13.44
CA LYS A 165 8.54 5.20 -13.34
C LYS A 165 8.22 4.02 -14.24
N ALA A 166 9.24 3.45 -14.87
CA ALA A 166 9.17 2.21 -15.62
C ALA A 166 10.35 1.33 -15.22
N GLU A 167 10.09 0.07 -14.87
CA GLU A 167 11.11 -0.87 -14.41
C GLU A 167 10.85 -2.26 -14.97
N ASN A 168 11.95 -3.01 -15.19
CA ASN A 168 11.92 -4.44 -15.44
C ASN A 168 12.30 -5.18 -14.15
N VAL A 169 11.33 -5.84 -13.55
CA VAL A 169 11.52 -6.64 -12.34
C VAL A 169 11.73 -8.09 -12.76
N ARG A 170 12.96 -8.60 -12.56
CA ARG A 170 13.32 -9.96 -12.91
C ARG A 170 13.79 -10.74 -11.68
N ARG A 171 13.21 -11.92 -11.46
CA ARG A 171 13.59 -12.85 -10.38
C ARG A 171 13.87 -14.23 -10.94
N GLU A 172 14.93 -14.85 -10.44
CA GLU A 172 15.34 -16.21 -10.80
C GLU A 172 15.55 -17.04 -9.53
N LYS A 173 14.93 -18.22 -9.49
CA LYS A 173 15.15 -19.21 -8.44
C LYS A 173 15.82 -20.43 -9.01
N LYS A 174 16.83 -20.96 -8.30
CA LYS A 174 17.60 -22.15 -8.70
C LYS A 174 17.47 -23.23 -7.64
N ASN A 175 17.36 -24.47 -8.10
CA ASN A 175 17.46 -25.64 -7.23
C ASN A 175 18.59 -26.54 -7.73
N LEU A 176 19.41 -27.01 -6.79
CA LEU A 176 20.50 -27.94 -7.03
C LEU A 176 20.07 -29.30 -6.47
N GLY A 177 19.66 -30.23 -7.35
CA GLY A 177 19.37 -31.59 -6.98
C GLY A 177 17.89 -31.91 -6.72
N GLY A 178 17.30 -32.74 -7.56
CA GLY A 178 15.95 -33.26 -7.48
C GLY A 178 15.29 -33.24 -8.86
N SER A 179 14.87 -34.40 -9.37
CA SER A 179 14.07 -34.47 -10.59
C SER A 179 12.64 -34.06 -10.28
N LEU A 180 12.30 -32.81 -10.50
CA LEU A 180 10.90 -32.44 -10.70
C LEU A 180 10.65 -32.56 -12.22
N ASP A 181 9.65 -33.33 -12.58
CA ASP A 181 9.16 -33.39 -13.95
C ASP A 181 8.58 -32.02 -14.30
N THR A 182 9.21 -31.35 -15.27
CA THR A 182 8.90 -29.94 -15.60
C THR A 182 8.33 -29.78 -17.01
N GLU A 183 7.90 -30.86 -17.63
CA GLU A 183 7.34 -30.79 -18.99
C GLU A 183 5.92 -30.23 -19.02
N ASP A 184 5.16 -30.28 -17.90
CA ASP A 184 3.85 -29.67 -17.77
C ASP A 184 3.81 -28.79 -16.51
N ILE A 185 3.98 -27.47 -16.66
CA ILE A 185 3.73 -26.55 -15.56
C ILE A 185 2.21 -26.38 -15.44
N ARG A 186 1.55 -27.33 -14.79
CA ARG A 186 0.18 -27.22 -14.33
C ARG A 186 0.18 -27.11 -12.83
N PHE A 187 -0.29 -25.97 -12.35
CA PHE A 187 -0.56 -25.81 -10.93
C PHE A 187 -2.03 -26.15 -10.68
N ASP A 188 -2.29 -27.19 -9.92
CA ASP A 188 -3.68 -27.59 -9.61
C ASP A 188 -4.36 -26.60 -8.63
N ASN A 189 -3.57 -25.88 -7.87
CA ASN A 189 -4.05 -24.89 -6.89
C ASN A 189 -2.93 -23.90 -6.50
N GLN A 190 -3.31 -22.90 -5.70
CA GLN A 190 -2.42 -21.85 -5.22
C GLN A 190 -1.27 -22.39 -4.37
N ASP A 191 -1.52 -23.35 -3.48
CA ASP A 191 -0.48 -23.87 -2.56
C ASP A 191 0.66 -24.51 -3.33
N LYS A 192 0.34 -25.35 -4.33
CA LYS A 192 1.36 -25.95 -5.21
C LYS A 192 2.14 -24.94 -6.02
N PHE A 193 1.47 -23.87 -6.46
CA PHE A 193 2.16 -22.77 -7.11
C PHE A 193 3.13 -22.08 -6.15
N ASP A 194 2.69 -21.75 -4.94
CA ASP A 194 3.50 -21.03 -3.96
C ASP A 194 4.71 -21.82 -3.47
N GLU A 195 4.62 -23.13 -3.43
CA GLU A 195 5.73 -24.03 -3.11
C GLU A 195 6.75 -24.17 -4.24
N SER A 196 6.35 -23.91 -5.47
CA SER A 196 7.19 -24.06 -6.66
C SER A 196 8.27 -22.97 -6.75
N LEU A 197 9.30 -23.22 -7.55
CA LEU A 197 10.36 -22.23 -7.81
C LEU A 197 9.81 -21.00 -8.54
N VAL A 198 8.90 -21.19 -9.49
CA VAL A 198 8.31 -20.07 -10.24
C VAL A 198 7.36 -19.27 -9.35
N GLY A 199 6.61 -19.91 -8.46
CA GLY A 199 5.75 -19.23 -7.49
C GLY A 199 6.55 -18.37 -6.52
N LYS A 200 7.65 -18.89 -5.97
CA LYS A 200 8.58 -18.14 -5.13
C LYS A 200 9.20 -16.95 -5.87
N ALA A 201 9.62 -17.14 -7.12
CA ALA A 201 10.13 -16.04 -7.94
C ALA A 201 9.07 -14.98 -8.22
N THR A 202 7.82 -15.41 -8.49
CA THR A 202 6.69 -14.48 -8.69
C THR A 202 6.42 -13.66 -7.45
N ARG A 203 6.36 -14.27 -6.27
CA ARG A 203 6.11 -13.52 -5.02
C ARG A 203 7.19 -12.49 -4.74
N GLU A 204 8.45 -12.83 -4.95
CA GLU A 204 9.54 -11.85 -4.80
C GLU A 204 9.47 -10.72 -5.83
N ALA A 205 9.08 -11.02 -7.08
CA ALA A 205 8.86 -9.98 -8.08
C ALA A 205 7.73 -9.04 -7.68
N ILE A 206 6.62 -9.56 -7.16
CA ILE A 206 5.50 -8.75 -6.64
C ILE A 206 5.93 -7.89 -5.45
N GLU A 207 6.70 -8.44 -4.50
CA GLU A 207 7.24 -7.67 -3.37
C GLU A 207 8.13 -6.53 -3.83
N ASP A 208 8.94 -6.73 -4.87
CA ASP A 208 9.78 -5.67 -5.42
C ASP A 208 8.95 -4.58 -6.11
N ILE A 209 7.89 -4.94 -6.83
CA ILE A 209 6.97 -3.96 -7.42
C ILE A 209 6.32 -3.11 -6.32
N VAL A 210 5.93 -3.71 -5.20
CA VAL A 210 5.41 -2.96 -4.04
C VAL A 210 6.45 -1.99 -3.49
N LYS A 211 7.71 -2.41 -3.35
CA LYS A 211 8.81 -1.52 -2.90
C LYS A 211 9.05 -0.37 -3.87
N LEU A 212 9.05 -0.65 -5.18
CA LEU A 212 9.20 0.39 -6.20
C LEU A 212 8.07 1.43 -6.14
N LEU A 213 6.85 0.98 -5.88
CA LEU A 213 5.71 1.89 -5.68
C LEU A 213 5.87 2.70 -4.38
N ASP A 214 6.34 2.07 -3.29
CA ASP A 214 6.61 2.76 -2.03
C ASP A 214 7.64 3.90 -2.22
N GLU A 215 8.73 3.62 -2.93
CA GLU A 215 9.76 4.60 -3.26
C GLU A 215 9.22 5.76 -4.10
N GLN A 216 8.43 5.43 -5.13
CA GLN A 216 7.87 6.42 -6.06
C GLN A 216 6.79 7.28 -5.43
N SER A 217 5.94 6.68 -4.61
CA SER A 217 4.78 7.37 -4.02
C SER A 217 5.13 8.21 -2.80
N GLY A 218 6.33 8.04 -2.21
CA GLY A 218 6.65 8.57 -0.89
C GLY A 218 5.67 8.08 0.19
N ALA A 219 5.01 6.98 -0.08
CA ALA A 219 3.99 6.40 0.80
C ALA A 219 4.64 5.79 2.05
N GLU A 220 5.06 6.63 2.96
CA GLU A 220 5.17 6.19 4.36
C GLU A 220 3.76 5.83 4.83
N THR A 221 3.63 4.74 5.57
CA THR A 221 2.37 4.33 6.20
C THR A 221 1.98 5.36 7.24
N VAL A 222 1.07 6.23 6.87
CA VAL A 222 0.54 7.19 7.80
C VAL A 222 -0.89 6.83 8.08
N TRP A 223 -1.09 6.39 9.30
CA TRP A 223 -2.45 6.29 9.80
C TRP A 223 -3.04 7.69 9.94
N GLU A 224 -4.16 7.91 9.30
CA GLU A 224 -4.90 9.17 9.34
C GLU A 224 -6.40 8.86 9.46
N ALA A 225 -7.05 9.53 10.39
CA ALA A 225 -8.49 9.54 10.53
C ALA A 225 -9.03 10.99 10.41
N LYS A 226 -10.34 11.14 10.45
CA LYS A 226 -11.01 12.46 10.42
C LYS A 226 -11.95 12.60 11.58
N VAL A 227 -12.06 13.83 12.09
CA VAL A 227 -13.12 14.19 13.01
C VAL A 227 -14.46 14.12 12.27
N VAL A 228 -15.40 13.35 12.81
CA VAL A 228 -16.76 13.21 12.29
C VAL A 228 -17.69 14.25 12.92
N MET A 229 -17.60 14.38 14.25
CA MET A 229 -18.44 15.29 15.03
C MET A 229 -17.91 15.44 16.46
N MET A 230 -18.37 16.48 17.14
CA MET A 230 -18.32 16.56 18.59
C MET A 230 -19.61 15.99 19.18
N LYS A 231 -19.52 15.20 20.25
CA LYS A 231 -20.65 14.69 21.00
C LYS A 231 -20.28 14.56 22.48
N ASP A 232 -21.07 15.17 23.37
CA ASP A 232 -20.92 15.07 24.82
C ASP A 232 -19.46 15.35 25.27
N ASP A 233 -18.85 16.44 24.79
CA ASP A 233 -17.45 16.85 25.01
C ASP A 233 -16.41 15.84 24.51
N GLN A 234 -16.81 14.88 23.69
CA GLN A 234 -15.92 13.91 23.03
C GLN A 234 -15.80 14.19 21.54
N VAL A 235 -14.59 13.99 21.02
CA VAL A 235 -14.31 14.00 19.58
C VAL A 235 -14.57 12.60 19.03
N ILE A 236 -15.49 12.51 18.08
CA ILE A 236 -15.74 11.24 17.36
C ILE A 236 -14.92 11.24 16.07
N ILE A 237 -14.09 10.21 15.92
CA ILE A 237 -13.26 10.01 14.73
C ILE A 237 -13.77 8.80 13.92
N ASN A 238 -13.54 8.82 12.60
CA ASN A 238 -14.01 7.80 11.65
C ASN A 238 -13.12 6.56 11.59
N ASP A 239 -12.39 6.26 12.66
CA ASP A 239 -11.53 5.08 12.75
C ASP A 239 -11.65 4.44 14.13
N GLY A 240 -11.47 3.11 14.22
CA GLY A 240 -11.76 2.40 15.45
C GLY A 240 -11.04 1.06 15.57
N ALA A 241 -11.61 0.14 16.33
CA ALA A 241 -11.02 -1.16 16.62
C ALA A 241 -10.78 -2.01 15.35
N GLU A 242 -11.65 -1.88 14.33
CA GLU A 242 -11.53 -2.62 13.06
C GLU A 242 -10.24 -2.27 12.30
N THR A 243 -9.74 -1.06 12.45
CA THR A 243 -8.52 -0.57 11.82
C THR A 243 -7.30 -0.57 12.75
N GLY A 244 -7.45 -1.15 13.94
CA GLY A 244 -6.37 -1.33 14.91
C GLY A 244 -6.18 -0.17 15.89
N VAL A 245 -7.12 0.78 15.96
CA VAL A 245 -7.12 1.82 17.00
C VAL A 245 -7.36 1.19 18.37
N LYS A 246 -6.53 1.56 19.35
CA LYS A 246 -6.60 1.02 20.72
C LYS A 246 -7.07 2.09 21.71
N ALA A 247 -7.79 1.67 22.74
CA ALA A 247 -8.13 2.56 23.86
C ALA A 247 -6.83 3.05 24.54
N GLY A 248 -6.79 4.32 24.91
CA GLY A 248 -5.63 5.00 25.48
C GLY A 248 -4.61 5.52 24.47
N GLU A 249 -4.75 5.24 23.16
CA GLU A 249 -3.90 5.85 22.14
C GLU A 249 -4.15 7.36 22.06
N ARG A 250 -3.07 8.13 21.84
CA ARG A 250 -3.12 9.58 21.70
C ARG A 250 -2.90 10.02 20.28
N PHE A 251 -3.69 10.99 19.88
CA PHE A 251 -3.67 11.55 18.53
C PHE A 251 -3.56 13.06 18.58
N VAL A 252 -3.00 13.64 17.54
CA VAL A 252 -2.96 15.06 17.28
C VAL A 252 -3.98 15.40 16.19
N ILE A 253 -4.71 16.49 16.37
CA ILE A 253 -5.69 16.99 15.41
C ILE A 253 -5.13 18.21 14.69
N TYR A 254 -5.25 18.20 13.38
CA TYR A 254 -4.86 19.30 12.50
C TYR A 254 -6.06 19.77 11.70
N ARG A 255 -6.18 21.07 11.53
CA ARG A 255 -7.13 21.70 10.62
C ARG A 255 -6.44 21.97 9.29
N PRO A 256 -6.91 21.39 8.17
CA PRO A 256 -6.40 21.73 6.85
C PRO A 256 -6.84 23.17 6.51
N GLY A 257 -5.89 23.94 6.01
CA GLY A 257 -6.15 25.24 5.42
C GLY A 257 -6.66 25.16 3.98
N GLU A 258 -6.50 26.23 3.24
CA GLU A 258 -6.84 26.29 1.83
C GLU A 258 -5.88 25.42 1.00
N GLU A 259 -6.42 24.64 0.07
CA GLU A 259 -5.61 23.82 -0.83
C GLU A 259 -4.89 24.71 -1.84
N MET A 260 -3.58 24.61 -1.91
CA MET A 260 -2.76 25.30 -2.89
C MET A 260 -2.77 24.53 -4.20
N ILE A 261 -3.22 25.18 -5.27
CA ILE A 261 -3.27 24.57 -6.60
C ILE A 261 -2.19 25.22 -7.46
N ASP A 262 -1.39 24.42 -8.12
CA ASP A 262 -0.42 24.87 -9.11
C ASP A 262 -1.19 25.49 -10.30
N PRO A 263 -0.95 26.78 -10.62
CA PRO A 263 -1.71 27.46 -11.65
C PRO A 263 -1.41 26.94 -13.07
N ASP A 264 -0.26 26.32 -13.28
CA ASP A 264 0.15 25.86 -14.61
C ASP A 264 -0.30 24.42 -14.88
N THR A 265 -0.30 23.56 -13.87
CA THR A 265 -0.64 22.14 -14.01
C THR A 265 -2.04 21.78 -13.48
N GLY A 266 -2.61 22.61 -12.62
CA GLY A 266 -3.85 22.32 -11.90
C GLY A 266 -3.67 21.26 -10.82
N GLU A 267 -2.44 20.87 -10.48
CA GLU A 267 -2.15 19.90 -9.44
C GLU A 267 -2.19 20.54 -8.05
N SER A 268 -2.65 19.75 -7.08
CA SER A 268 -2.63 20.16 -5.67
C SER A 268 -1.21 20.10 -5.12
N LEU A 269 -0.73 21.23 -4.63
CA LEU A 269 0.55 21.34 -3.91
C LEU A 269 0.39 21.05 -2.41
N GLY A 270 -0.84 20.67 -1.97
CA GLY A 270 -1.17 20.42 -0.58
C GLY A 270 -1.86 21.61 0.07
N ALA A 271 -2.14 21.49 1.36
CA ALA A 271 -2.72 22.54 2.18
C ALA A 271 -1.82 22.82 3.39
N ASP A 272 -1.80 24.06 3.85
CA ASP A 272 -1.21 24.36 5.15
C ASP A 272 -2.09 23.76 6.26
N GLU A 273 -1.46 23.26 7.32
CA GLU A 273 -2.17 22.58 8.40
C GLU A 273 -1.86 23.22 9.74
N THR A 274 -2.89 23.56 10.47
CA THR A 274 -2.76 24.13 11.82
C THR A 274 -3.11 23.09 12.87
N LYS A 275 -2.22 22.86 13.83
CA LYS A 275 -2.51 22.02 15.00
C LYS A 275 -3.64 22.62 15.81
N VAL A 276 -4.74 21.87 16.03
CA VAL A 276 -5.94 22.29 16.78
C VAL A 276 -5.92 21.75 18.20
N GLY A 277 -5.37 20.55 18.40
CA GLY A 277 -5.31 19.95 19.73
C GLY A 277 -4.86 18.51 19.76
N GLU A 278 -5.01 17.89 20.94
CA GLU A 278 -4.67 16.49 21.18
C GLU A 278 -5.85 15.78 21.85
N ILE A 279 -6.05 14.52 21.47
CA ILE A 279 -7.12 13.66 21.97
C ILE A 279 -6.56 12.30 22.41
N GLU A 280 -7.28 11.62 23.29
CA GLU A 280 -7.01 10.25 23.74
C GLU A 280 -8.24 9.37 23.55
N VAL A 281 -8.06 8.20 22.96
CA VAL A 281 -9.15 7.25 22.69
C VAL A 281 -9.74 6.74 24.00
N ALA A 282 -10.99 7.07 24.27
CA ALA A 282 -11.74 6.55 25.42
C ALA A 282 -12.50 5.27 25.08
N ASN A 283 -13.05 5.19 23.87
CA ASN A 283 -13.79 4.03 23.38
C ASN A 283 -13.52 3.87 21.88
N ASN A 284 -12.86 2.78 21.49
CA ASN A 284 -12.51 2.46 20.11
C ASN A 284 -13.60 1.69 19.34
N ASN A 285 -14.76 1.48 19.95
CA ASN A 285 -15.91 0.80 19.33
C ASN A 285 -17.18 1.65 19.46
N PHE A 286 -17.07 2.95 19.20
CA PHE A 286 -18.21 3.86 19.22
C PHE A 286 -19.25 3.46 18.15
N GLY A 287 -20.52 3.33 18.56
CA GLY A 287 -21.57 2.84 17.67
C GLY A 287 -21.56 1.32 17.43
N GLY A 288 -20.69 0.55 18.09
CA GLY A 288 -20.71 -0.92 18.15
C GLY A 288 -20.22 -1.64 16.89
N LYS A 289 -19.68 -0.92 15.90
CA LYS A 289 -19.20 -1.50 14.61
C LYS A 289 -17.67 -1.47 14.46
N GLY A 290 -16.92 -1.02 15.48
CA GLY A 290 -15.47 -0.91 15.41
C GLY A 290 -14.92 0.11 14.40
N LYS A 291 -15.79 0.89 13.75
CA LYS A 291 -15.45 1.84 12.67
C LYS A 291 -15.26 3.28 13.13
N ALA A 292 -15.55 3.55 14.39
CA ALA A 292 -15.41 4.87 14.97
C ALA A 292 -14.90 4.78 16.39
N SER A 293 -14.21 5.83 16.83
CA SER A 293 -13.76 5.98 18.22
C SER A 293 -14.29 7.27 18.82
N ALA A 294 -14.64 7.21 20.11
CA ALA A 294 -14.90 8.37 20.93
C ALA A 294 -13.65 8.69 21.74
N CYS A 295 -13.19 9.94 21.63
CA CYS A 295 -11.92 10.39 22.21
C CYS A 295 -12.17 11.54 23.18
N LYS A 296 -11.45 11.52 24.31
CA LYS A 296 -11.41 12.63 25.27
C LYS A 296 -10.46 13.71 24.76
N VAL A 297 -10.81 14.96 24.96
CA VAL A 297 -9.93 16.10 24.68
C VAL A 297 -8.84 16.17 25.76
N ILE A 298 -7.58 16.19 25.35
CA ILE A 298 -6.42 16.39 26.23
C ILE A 298 -5.98 17.84 26.21
N SER A 299 -5.94 18.46 25.02
CA SER A 299 -5.61 19.88 24.86
C SER A 299 -6.22 20.43 23.57
N GLY A 300 -6.32 21.74 23.50
CA GLY A 300 -6.91 22.44 22.36
C GLY A 300 -8.44 22.50 22.43
N GLY A 301 -9.09 22.79 21.32
CA GLY A 301 -10.55 22.99 21.23
C GLY A 301 -10.95 23.40 19.81
N ASP A 302 -12.24 23.79 19.67
CA ASP A 302 -12.81 24.17 18.37
C ASP A 302 -12.63 23.13 17.25
N PHE A 303 -12.75 21.85 17.63
CA PHE A 303 -12.64 20.73 16.66
C PHE A 303 -13.83 20.74 15.70
N GLN A 304 -13.54 20.62 14.42
CA GLN A 304 -14.56 20.68 13.37
C GLN A 304 -14.59 19.37 12.58
N LYS A 305 -15.75 19.09 12.00
CA LYS A 305 -15.90 17.95 11.07
C LYS A 305 -14.95 18.12 9.90
N GLY A 306 -14.15 17.08 9.66
CA GLY A 306 -13.14 17.06 8.60
C GLY A 306 -11.73 17.37 9.08
N ASP A 307 -11.53 17.86 10.31
CA ASP A 307 -10.19 17.98 10.90
C ASP A 307 -9.47 16.62 10.84
N ILE A 308 -8.18 16.67 10.54
CA ILE A 308 -7.34 15.51 10.30
C ILE A 308 -6.76 15.03 11.62
N VAL A 309 -6.81 13.71 11.86
CA VAL A 309 -6.34 13.06 13.08
C VAL A 309 -5.15 12.17 12.76
N ARG A 310 -4.02 12.37 13.45
CA ARG A 310 -2.79 11.58 13.24
C ARG A 310 -2.21 11.06 14.55
N LYS A 311 -1.45 9.98 14.47
CA LYS A 311 -0.68 9.47 15.62
C LYS A 311 0.37 10.50 16.04
N LYS A 312 0.58 10.58 17.37
CA LYS A 312 1.58 11.46 17.96
C LYS A 312 2.98 10.89 17.77
#